data_9379273166e3ce99088fc34e0006cba2
#
_entry.id   9379273166e3ce99088fc34e0006cba2
#
_cell.length_a   1.000
_cell.length_b   1.000
_cell.length_c   1.000
_cell.angle_alpha   90.00
_cell.angle_beta   90.00
_cell.angle_gamma   90.00
#
_symmetry.space_group_name_H-M   'P 1'
#
loop_
_entity.id
_entity.type
_entity.pdbx_description
1 polymer ?
#
loop_
_entity_poly.entity_id
_entity_poly.type
_entity_poly.pdbx_seq_one_letter_code
_entity_poly.pdbx_strand_id
1 'polypeptide(L)'
;MGTRIKGVVLAVGGLVTVLVMAACGGSGGPTLELFVGSATKPATEEVAKLFEERYDVNLELHFGGSGAMLSQMKLTGRGDIYFPGSSDFMEKAKEEDLVLPESERTVVYLIPAINVQKGNPKNIQSLEDLARPDVTLAIADPETVCVGLYAAEILERAGLSQSIRPKIATYAESCEKTASLVALRAVDAVIGWRVFQYWNPDEIETVYLPPEQIPRIGYVPIAISKSSKQPALAQQFIDFATSDEGQAIYAKWHYLTTEEEAREFAPEATVGGEWELPEGWR
;
A
#
# COMPACT_ATOMS: atom_id res chain seq x y z
N MET A 1 -69.74 -45.73 62.12
CA MET A 1 -68.28 -45.54 62.43
C MET A 1 -67.60 -45.28 61.13
N GLY A 2 -67.44 -44.08 60.81
CA GLY A 2 -66.90 -43.59 59.49
C GLY A 2 -65.66 -42.73 59.68
N THR A 3 -64.57 -43.19 59.20
CA THR A 3 -63.30 -42.42 59.24
C THR A 3 -63.11 -41.66 57.95
N ARG A 4 -63.09 -40.36 58.07
CA ARG A 4 -62.85 -39.44 56.93
C ARG A 4 -61.32 -39.34 56.71
N ILE A 5 -60.87 -39.69 55.52
CA ILE A 5 -59.50 -39.43 55.07
C ILE A 5 -59.48 -38.10 54.39
N LYS A 6 -58.66 -37.14 54.91
CA LYS A 6 -58.41 -35.81 54.30
C LYS A 6 -57.32 -35.99 53.22
N GLY A 7 -57.66 -35.73 51.99
CA GLY A 7 -56.66 -35.63 50.90
C GLY A 7 -55.85 -34.36 50.99
N VAL A 8 -54.52 -34.51 50.97
CA VAL A 8 -53.59 -33.40 50.85
C VAL A 8 -53.26 -33.19 49.36
N VAL A 9 -53.60 -32.05 48.79
CA VAL A 9 -53.20 -31.64 47.46
C VAL A 9 -51.80 -30.99 47.55
N LEU A 10 -50.77 -31.68 47.02
CA LEU A 10 -49.45 -31.10 46.83
C LEU A 10 -49.47 -30.29 45.52
N ALA A 11 -49.33 -28.98 45.59
CA ALA A 11 -49.06 -28.11 44.46
C ALA A 11 -47.56 -28.18 44.14
N VAL A 12 -47.21 -28.83 43.01
CA VAL A 12 -45.87 -28.80 42.47
C VAL A 12 -45.72 -27.52 41.65
N GLY A 13 -45.08 -26.51 42.26
CA GLY A 13 -44.66 -25.27 41.57
C GLY A 13 -43.45 -25.58 40.69
N GLY A 14 -43.69 -25.66 39.38
CA GLY A 14 -42.59 -25.74 38.39
C GLY A 14 -41.82 -24.43 38.28
N LEU A 15 -40.62 -24.37 38.79
CA LEU A 15 -39.69 -23.28 38.61
C LEU A 15 -39.08 -23.39 37.19
N VAL A 16 -39.62 -22.61 36.22
CA VAL A 16 -39.00 -22.50 34.89
C VAL A 16 -37.79 -21.60 35.02
N THR A 17 -36.64 -22.21 35.12
CA THR A 17 -35.34 -21.50 35.04
C THR A 17 -35.07 -21.18 33.57
N VAL A 18 -35.36 -19.92 33.21
CA VAL A 18 -34.92 -19.37 31.91
C VAL A 18 -33.42 -19.25 31.93
N LEU A 19 -32.71 -20.18 31.31
CA LEU A 19 -31.29 -20.11 31.06
C LEU A 19 -31.07 -19.03 29.98
N VAL A 20 -30.79 -17.80 30.37
CA VAL A 20 -30.27 -16.78 29.47
C VAL A 20 -28.85 -17.22 29.11
N MET A 21 -28.68 -17.88 27.96
CA MET A 21 -27.36 -18.03 27.35
C MET A 21 -26.90 -16.62 26.94
N ALA A 22 -26.10 -16.00 27.79
CA ALA A 22 -25.25 -14.91 27.37
C ALA A 22 -24.30 -15.48 26.32
N ALA A 23 -24.61 -15.29 25.04
CA ALA A 23 -23.66 -15.44 23.97
C ALA A 23 -22.52 -14.47 24.29
N CYS A 24 -21.38 -14.97 24.75
CA CYS A 24 -20.11 -14.27 24.70
C CYS A 24 -19.75 -14.14 23.22
N GLY A 25 -20.43 -13.21 22.51
CA GLY A 25 -19.96 -12.68 21.26
C GLY A 25 -18.69 -11.90 21.59
N GLY A 26 -17.56 -12.32 21.02
CA GLY A 26 -16.36 -11.50 21.05
C GLY A 26 -16.74 -10.10 20.52
N SER A 27 -16.39 -9.08 21.26
CA SER A 27 -16.62 -7.68 20.91
C SER A 27 -15.59 -7.24 19.84
N GLY A 28 -15.67 -7.82 18.66
CA GLY A 28 -14.92 -7.38 17.50
C GLY A 28 -15.91 -7.23 16.35
N GLY A 29 -15.98 -6.03 15.75
CA GLY A 29 -16.70 -5.81 14.50
C GLY A 29 -16.20 -6.74 13.38
N PRO A 30 -16.80 -6.67 12.18
CA PRO A 30 -16.32 -7.40 11.02
C PRO A 30 -14.87 -7.03 10.70
N THR A 31 -14.11 -7.96 10.12
CA THR A 31 -12.70 -7.73 9.76
C THR A 31 -12.57 -7.67 8.25
N LEU A 32 -11.96 -6.61 7.72
CA LEU A 32 -11.48 -6.53 6.33
C LEU A 32 -9.99 -6.87 6.26
N GLU A 33 -9.61 -7.72 5.33
CA GLU A 33 -8.23 -8.07 5.03
C GLU A 33 -7.75 -7.33 3.77
N LEU A 34 -6.69 -6.51 3.91
CA LEU A 34 -6.16 -5.68 2.84
C LEU A 34 -4.74 -6.10 2.48
N PHE A 35 -4.47 -6.33 1.19
CA PHE A 35 -3.14 -6.55 0.63
C PHE A 35 -2.63 -5.26 0.00
N VAL A 36 -1.68 -4.61 0.65
CA VAL A 36 -1.28 -3.22 0.39
C VAL A 36 0.17 -3.12 -0.05
N GLY A 37 0.42 -2.49 -1.19
CA GLY A 37 1.74 -2.03 -1.56
C GLY A 37 2.23 -0.95 -0.58
N SER A 38 3.45 -1.08 -0.05
CA SER A 38 3.93 -0.20 1.01
C SER A 38 4.24 1.24 0.58
N ALA A 39 3.89 1.63 -0.65
CA ALA A 39 4.11 2.98 -1.17
C ALA A 39 3.31 4.07 -0.41
N THR A 40 2.22 3.70 0.23
CA THR A 40 1.36 4.61 1.00
C THR A 40 1.27 4.25 2.48
N LYS A 41 2.14 3.38 2.98
CA LYS A 41 2.00 2.76 4.30
C LYS A 41 1.64 3.72 5.43
N PRO A 42 2.41 4.80 5.74
CA PRO A 42 2.12 5.62 6.91
C PRO A 42 0.77 6.32 6.83
N ALA A 43 0.37 6.82 5.65
CA ALA A 43 -0.92 7.45 5.46
C ALA A 43 -2.07 6.43 5.50
N THR A 44 -1.86 5.24 4.90
CA THR A 44 -2.87 4.18 4.90
C THR A 44 -3.12 3.63 6.31
N GLU A 45 -2.09 3.52 7.16
CA GLU A 45 -2.25 3.16 8.57
C GLU A 45 -3.09 4.19 9.34
N GLU A 46 -2.92 5.50 9.06
CA GLU A 46 -3.71 6.56 9.68
C GLU A 46 -5.17 6.55 9.18
N VAL A 47 -5.39 6.37 7.87
CA VAL A 47 -6.73 6.22 7.27
C VAL A 47 -7.44 5.01 7.86
N ALA A 48 -6.74 3.88 7.93
CA ALA A 48 -7.28 2.64 8.48
C ALA A 48 -7.72 2.80 9.93
N LYS A 49 -6.88 3.39 10.76
CA LYS A 49 -7.21 3.65 12.17
C LYS A 49 -8.46 4.52 12.33
N LEU A 50 -8.58 5.58 11.53
CA LEU A 50 -9.76 6.46 11.59
C LEU A 50 -11.03 5.74 11.12
N PHE A 51 -10.91 4.87 10.12
CA PHE A 51 -12.00 4.05 9.64
C PHE A 51 -12.47 3.04 10.71
N GLU A 52 -11.53 2.34 11.36
CA GLU A 52 -11.82 1.40 12.46
C GLU A 52 -12.58 2.07 13.60
N GLU A 53 -12.09 3.27 14.04
CA GLU A 53 -12.72 4.04 15.11
C GLU A 53 -14.13 4.51 14.76
N ARG A 54 -14.40 4.79 13.47
CA ARG A 54 -15.71 5.31 13.02
C ARG A 54 -16.76 4.24 12.82
N TYR A 55 -16.36 3.09 12.27
CA TYR A 55 -17.28 2.07 11.79
C TYR A 55 -17.33 0.80 12.63
N ASP A 56 -16.58 0.73 13.72
CA ASP A 56 -16.48 -0.44 14.62
C ASP A 56 -16.13 -1.72 13.83
N VAL A 57 -15.11 -1.62 13.00
CA VAL A 57 -14.55 -2.70 12.18
C VAL A 57 -13.09 -2.91 12.53
N ASN A 58 -12.53 -4.09 12.18
CA ASN A 58 -11.10 -4.33 12.27
C ASN A 58 -10.51 -4.37 10.87
N LEU A 59 -9.32 -3.80 10.68
CA LEU A 59 -8.58 -3.86 9.42
C LEU A 59 -7.30 -4.67 9.62
N GLU A 60 -7.15 -5.75 8.87
CA GLU A 60 -5.94 -6.55 8.81
C GLU A 60 -5.12 -6.09 7.59
N LEU A 61 -4.07 -5.29 7.84
CA LEU A 61 -3.25 -4.69 6.80
C LEU A 61 -1.97 -5.50 6.57
N HIS A 62 -1.82 -6.08 5.38
CA HIS A 62 -0.59 -6.74 4.94
C HIS A 62 0.18 -5.80 4.03
N PHE A 63 1.38 -5.35 4.45
CA PHE A 63 2.21 -4.46 3.67
C PHE A 63 3.40 -5.17 3.04
N GLY A 64 3.70 -4.83 1.78
CA GLY A 64 4.85 -5.38 1.07
C GLY A 64 5.09 -4.76 -0.29
N GLY A 65 5.88 -5.41 -1.12
CA GLY A 65 5.95 -5.11 -2.55
C GLY A 65 4.62 -5.44 -3.23
N SER A 66 4.18 -4.62 -4.19
CA SER A 66 2.87 -4.78 -4.82
C SER A 66 2.67 -6.17 -5.43
N GLY A 67 3.67 -6.68 -6.17
CA GLY A 67 3.62 -8.04 -6.73
C GLY A 67 3.65 -9.14 -5.69
N ALA A 68 4.37 -8.94 -4.58
CA ALA A 68 4.38 -9.91 -3.47
C ALA A 68 2.99 -9.98 -2.80
N MET A 69 2.33 -8.83 -2.61
CA MET A 69 0.98 -8.76 -2.05
C MET A 69 -0.05 -9.40 -2.99
N LEU A 70 0.06 -9.16 -4.31
CA LEU A 70 -0.77 -9.82 -5.31
C LEU A 70 -0.61 -11.34 -5.26
N SER A 71 0.64 -11.80 -5.23
CA SER A 71 0.95 -13.23 -5.16
C SER A 71 0.41 -13.87 -3.88
N GLN A 72 0.53 -13.18 -2.74
CA GLN A 72 0.01 -13.66 -1.47
C GLN A 72 -1.51 -13.76 -1.49
N MET A 73 -2.21 -12.73 -1.98
CA MET A 73 -3.67 -12.72 -2.16
C MET A 73 -4.12 -13.88 -3.06
N LYS A 74 -3.45 -14.10 -4.18
CA LYS A 74 -3.73 -15.19 -5.13
C LYS A 74 -3.53 -16.56 -4.50
N LEU A 75 -2.40 -16.79 -3.83
CA LEU A 75 -2.05 -18.07 -3.23
C LEU A 75 -2.97 -18.45 -2.07
N THR A 76 -3.38 -17.47 -1.27
CA THR A 76 -4.27 -17.72 -0.13
C THR A 76 -5.74 -17.81 -0.53
N GLY A 77 -6.13 -17.25 -1.68
CA GLY A 77 -7.52 -17.10 -2.11
C GLY A 77 -8.35 -16.27 -1.12
N ARG A 78 -7.68 -15.35 -0.39
CA ARG A 78 -8.26 -14.49 0.64
C ARG A 78 -7.98 -13.04 0.33
N GLY A 79 -8.62 -12.16 1.11
CA GLY A 79 -8.47 -10.72 1.03
C GLY A 79 -9.73 -10.04 0.50
N ASP A 80 -10.00 -8.88 1.02
CA ASP A 80 -11.15 -8.07 0.64
C ASP A 80 -10.77 -6.93 -0.30
N ILE A 81 -9.54 -6.40 -0.15
CA ILE A 81 -9.05 -5.26 -0.94
C ILE A 81 -7.63 -5.53 -1.40
N TYR A 82 -7.36 -5.21 -2.67
CA TYR A 82 -6.02 -5.07 -3.23
C TYR A 82 -5.70 -3.60 -3.46
N PHE A 83 -4.56 -3.15 -2.93
CA PHE A 83 -4.16 -1.76 -2.92
C PHE A 83 -2.67 -1.63 -3.29
N PRO A 84 -2.29 -1.86 -4.57
CA PRO A 84 -0.91 -1.80 -5.01
C PRO A 84 -0.38 -0.37 -5.08
N GLY A 85 0.95 -0.23 -5.12
CA GLY A 85 1.61 1.08 -5.21
C GLY A 85 1.73 1.63 -6.63
N SER A 86 1.19 0.97 -7.66
CA SER A 86 1.11 1.48 -9.03
C SER A 86 0.06 0.77 -9.88
N SER A 87 -0.31 1.41 -10.99
CA SER A 87 -1.23 0.85 -11.99
C SER A 87 -0.74 -0.47 -12.57
N ASP A 88 0.56 -0.64 -12.82
CA ASP A 88 1.12 -1.85 -13.42
C ASP A 88 0.67 -3.14 -12.70
N PHE A 89 0.67 -3.10 -11.36
CA PHE A 89 0.25 -4.26 -10.57
C PHE A 89 -1.28 -4.39 -10.44
N MET A 90 -2.01 -3.30 -10.62
CA MET A 90 -3.48 -3.37 -10.68
C MET A 90 -3.93 -3.96 -12.02
N GLU A 91 -3.31 -3.57 -13.14
CA GLU A 91 -3.60 -4.17 -14.45
C GLU A 91 -3.33 -5.68 -14.42
N LYS A 92 -2.18 -6.09 -13.87
CA LYS A 92 -1.87 -7.50 -13.65
C LYS A 92 -2.93 -8.22 -12.80
N ALA A 93 -3.45 -7.58 -11.75
CA ALA A 93 -4.52 -8.16 -10.93
C ALA A 93 -5.84 -8.31 -11.71
N LYS A 94 -6.14 -7.37 -12.62
CA LYS A 94 -7.31 -7.46 -13.53
C LYS A 94 -7.13 -8.56 -14.56
N GLU A 95 -5.96 -8.66 -15.21
CA GLU A 95 -5.63 -9.70 -16.18
C GLU A 95 -5.74 -11.11 -15.56
N GLU A 96 -5.32 -11.25 -14.32
CA GLU A 96 -5.41 -12.50 -13.55
C GLU A 96 -6.80 -12.73 -12.93
N ASP A 97 -7.78 -11.87 -13.20
CA ASP A 97 -9.17 -11.96 -12.71
C ASP A 97 -9.29 -11.98 -11.18
N LEU A 98 -8.43 -11.25 -10.46
CA LEU A 98 -8.34 -11.26 -9.00
C LEU A 98 -9.08 -10.10 -8.31
N VAL A 99 -9.45 -9.06 -9.04
CA VAL A 99 -10.16 -7.87 -8.53
C VAL A 99 -11.42 -7.59 -9.33
N LEU A 100 -12.31 -6.76 -8.77
CA LEU A 100 -13.49 -6.22 -9.44
C LEU A 100 -13.11 -4.89 -10.11
N PRO A 101 -12.91 -4.83 -11.44
CA PRO A 101 -12.39 -3.63 -12.11
C PRO A 101 -13.26 -2.39 -11.92
N GLU A 102 -14.58 -2.57 -11.83
CA GLU A 102 -15.56 -1.49 -11.64
C GLU A 102 -15.43 -0.79 -10.27
N SER A 103 -14.80 -1.46 -9.29
CA SER A 103 -14.56 -0.93 -7.96
C SER A 103 -13.28 -0.09 -7.86
N GLU A 104 -12.44 -0.10 -8.91
CA GLU A 104 -11.17 0.62 -8.88
C GLU A 104 -11.36 2.12 -8.69
N ARG A 105 -10.54 2.69 -7.80
CA ARG A 105 -10.42 4.14 -7.59
C ARG A 105 -8.95 4.50 -7.45
N THR A 106 -8.58 5.69 -7.93
CA THR A 106 -7.27 6.28 -7.67
C THR A 106 -7.28 6.95 -6.30
N VAL A 107 -6.28 6.63 -5.49
CA VAL A 107 -6.15 7.21 -4.14
C VAL A 107 -5.20 8.40 -4.15
N VAL A 108 -3.99 8.25 -4.67
CA VAL A 108 -2.96 9.31 -4.73
C VAL A 108 -2.06 9.15 -5.94
N TYR A 109 -1.25 10.17 -6.21
CA TYR A 109 -0.23 10.19 -7.26
C TYR A 109 1.17 10.21 -6.66
N LEU A 110 2.13 9.64 -7.38
CA LEU A 110 3.51 9.45 -6.96
C LEU A 110 4.47 9.94 -8.04
N ILE A 111 5.46 10.70 -7.61
CA ILE A 111 6.53 11.20 -8.49
C ILE A 111 7.81 10.45 -8.14
N PRO A 112 8.45 9.77 -9.10
CA PRO A 112 9.76 9.17 -8.89
C PRO A 112 10.83 10.26 -8.71
N ALA A 113 11.79 9.96 -7.84
CA ALA A 113 12.88 10.88 -7.52
C ALA A 113 14.10 10.12 -7.01
N ILE A 114 15.24 10.78 -6.93
CA ILE A 114 16.39 10.26 -6.21
C ILE A 114 16.24 10.65 -4.73
N ASN A 115 16.33 9.68 -3.84
CA ASN A 115 16.37 9.94 -2.41
C ASN A 115 17.78 9.68 -1.90
N VAL A 116 18.32 10.65 -1.18
CA VAL A 116 19.69 10.63 -0.64
C VAL A 116 19.67 10.81 0.87
N GLN A 117 20.79 10.49 1.52
CA GLN A 117 20.98 10.78 2.93
C GLN A 117 20.83 12.29 3.18
N LYS A 118 20.25 12.69 4.31
CA LYS A 118 20.05 14.09 4.67
C LYS A 118 21.34 14.89 4.58
N GLY A 119 21.25 16.06 3.96
CA GLY A 119 22.38 16.94 3.66
C GLY A 119 23.20 16.51 2.43
N ASN A 120 22.78 15.47 1.72
CA ASN A 120 23.37 14.99 0.47
C ASN A 120 24.91 14.92 0.49
N PRO A 121 25.52 14.14 1.39
CA PRO A 121 26.98 14.16 1.60
C PRO A 121 27.81 13.77 0.37
N LYS A 122 27.18 13.08 -0.59
CA LYS A 122 27.80 12.70 -1.87
C LYS A 122 27.56 13.72 -2.98
N ASN A 123 26.84 14.81 -2.71
CA ASN A 123 26.47 15.83 -3.70
C ASN A 123 25.91 15.21 -5.00
N ILE A 124 24.91 14.34 -4.86
CA ILE A 124 24.22 13.70 -5.98
C ILE A 124 23.17 14.69 -6.49
N GLN A 125 23.22 15.04 -7.77
CA GLN A 125 22.35 16.05 -8.37
C GLN A 125 21.55 15.49 -9.57
N SER A 126 21.96 14.36 -10.11
CA SER A 126 21.39 13.78 -11.33
C SER A 126 21.43 12.24 -11.33
N LEU A 127 20.77 11.64 -12.35
CA LEU A 127 20.84 10.19 -12.57
C LEU A 127 22.28 9.72 -12.91
N GLU A 128 23.05 10.54 -13.61
CA GLU A 128 24.43 10.25 -14.00
C GLU A 128 25.34 10.14 -12.77
N ASP A 129 25.07 10.92 -11.72
CA ASP A 129 25.84 10.85 -10.47
C ASP A 129 25.70 9.49 -9.78
N LEU A 130 24.60 8.79 -10.00
CA LEU A 130 24.39 7.44 -9.47
C LEU A 130 25.38 6.42 -10.07
N ALA A 131 25.97 6.72 -11.24
CA ALA A 131 26.98 5.89 -11.88
C ALA A 131 28.40 6.11 -11.32
N ARG A 132 28.60 7.08 -10.44
CA ARG A 132 29.92 7.39 -9.86
C ARG A 132 30.45 6.23 -9.01
N PRO A 133 31.78 5.98 -9.00
CA PRO A 133 32.35 4.86 -8.26
C PRO A 133 32.32 5.02 -6.72
N ASP A 134 32.16 6.25 -6.24
CA ASP A 134 32.08 6.60 -4.81
C ASP A 134 30.64 6.65 -4.28
N VAL A 135 29.64 6.33 -5.11
CA VAL A 135 28.21 6.30 -4.76
C VAL A 135 27.75 4.86 -4.65
N THR A 136 27.15 4.54 -3.50
CA THR A 136 26.47 3.27 -3.26
C THR A 136 24.98 3.44 -3.50
N LEU A 137 24.43 2.71 -4.47
CA LEU A 137 23.04 2.77 -4.90
C LEU A 137 22.30 1.49 -4.56
N ALA A 138 21.05 1.62 -4.14
CA ALA A 138 20.07 0.54 -4.17
C ALA A 138 18.80 0.99 -4.93
N ILE A 139 18.05 0.04 -5.41
CA ILE A 139 16.66 0.24 -5.89
C ILE A 139 15.76 -0.82 -5.27
N ALA A 140 14.46 -0.65 -5.38
CA ALA A 140 13.54 -1.75 -5.09
C ALA A 140 13.61 -2.83 -6.18
N ASP A 141 13.17 -4.04 -5.86
CA ASP A 141 13.07 -5.13 -6.83
C ASP A 141 12.07 -4.78 -7.95
N PRO A 142 12.50 -4.63 -9.21
CA PRO A 142 11.63 -4.19 -10.28
C PRO A 142 10.57 -5.22 -10.69
N GLU A 143 10.76 -6.50 -10.35
CA GLU A 143 9.79 -7.56 -10.67
C GLU A 143 8.58 -7.55 -9.71
N THR A 144 8.78 -7.09 -8.48
CA THR A 144 7.79 -7.25 -7.41
C THR A 144 7.40 -5.96 -6.70
N VAL A 145 8.14 -4.86 -6.91
CA VAL A 145 7.91 -3.58 -6.23
C VAL A 145 7.73 -2.46 -7.23
N CYS A 146 6.63 -1.72 -7.10
CA CYS A 146 6.26 -0.64 -8.03
C CYS A 146 7.40 0.36 -8.26
N VAL A 147 8.02 0.92 -7.22
CA VAL A 147 9.10 1.90 -7.38
C VAL A 147 10.35 1.32 -8.03
N GLY A 148 10.58 0.02 -7.91
CA GLY A 148 11.67 -0.68 -8.61
C GLY A 148 11.44 -0.73 -10.11
N LEU A 149 10.19 -0.99 -10.53
CA LEU A 149 9.80 -0.97 -11.93
C LEU A 149 9.97 0.43 -12.54
N TYR A 150 9.56 1.47 -11.82
CA TYR A 150 9.78 2.87 -12.23
C TYR A 150 11.26 3.23 -12.28
N ALA A 151 12.06 2.78 -11.31
CA ALA A 151 13.51 3.00 -11.33
C ALA A 151 14.17 2.34 -12.56
N ALA A 152 13.78 1.11 -12.87
CA ALA A 152 14.27 0.40 -14.05
C ALA A 152 13.91 1.13 -15.35
N GLU A 153 12.66 1.57 -15.50
CA GLU A 153 12.20 2.34 -16.66
C GLU A 153 12.98 3.64 -16.84
N ILE A 154 13.18 4.40 -15.76
CA ILE A 154 13.94 5.65 -15.78
C ILE A 154 15.38 5.40 -16.24
N LEU A 155 16.03 4.38 -15.70
CA LEU A 155 17.42 4.04 -16.07
C LEU A 155 17.53 3.57 -17.53
N GLU A 156 16.57 2.78 -18.03
CA GLU A 156 16.54 2.36 -19.43
C GLU A 156 16.34 3.57 -20.36
N ARG A 157 15.37 4.42 -20.08
CA ARG A 157 15.08 5.60 -20.92
C ARG A 157 16.22 6.64 -20.91
N ALA A 158 16.93 6.75 -19.79
CA ALA A 158 18.12 7.58 -19.66
C ALA A 158 19.37 6.96 -20.32
N GLY A 159 19.32 5.70 -20.77
CA GLY A 159 20.47 4.99 -21.32
C GLY A 159 21.54 4.64 -20.26
N LEU A 160 21.18 4.65 -18.99
CA LEU A 160 22.10 4.46 -17.87
C LEU A 160 22.07 3.05 -17.27
N SER A 161 21.13 2.20 -17.70
CA SER A 161 20.93 0.87 -17.12
C SER A 161 22.18 0.01 -17.18
N GLN A 162 22.91 -0.01 -18.30
CA GLN A 162 24.13 -0.80 -18.46
C GLN A 162 25.26 -0.36 -17.52
N SER A 163 25.36 0.93 -17.21
CA SER A 163 26.41 1.48 -16.34
C SER A 163 26.04 1.39 -14.85
N ILE A 164 24.76 1.41 -14.51
CA ILE A 164 24.25 1.47 -13.13
C ILE A 164 23.90 0.09 -12.59
N ARG A 165 23.22 -0.77 -13.36
CA ARG A 165 22.82 -2.11 -12.90
C ARG A 165 23.91 -2.93 -12.22
N PRO A 166 25.15 -3.02 -12.78
CA PRO A 166 26.24 -3.78 -12.14
C PRO A 166 26.69 -3.21 -10.79
N LYS A 167 26.28 -1.97 -10.46
CA LYS A 167 26.66 -1.25 -9.24
C LYS A 167 25.54 -1.22 -8.20
N ILE A 168 24.36 -1.72 -8.51
CA ILE A 168 23.25 -1.81 -7.56
C ILE A 168 23.67 -2.75 -6.43
N ALA A 169 23.83 -2.19 -5.23
CA ALA A 169 24.31 -2.93 -4.07
C ALA A 169 23.30 -3.95 -3.55
N THR A 170 22.00 -3.63 -3.66
CA THR A 170 20.90 -4.50 -3.24
C THR A 170 19.58 -4.08 -3.87
N TYR A 171 18.66 -5.05 -3.94
CA TYR A 171 17.28 -4.87 -4.37
C TYR A 171 16.36 -5.00 -3.16
N ALA A 172 15.65 -3.93 -2.82
CA ALA A 172 14.73 -3.91 -1.69
C ALA A 172 13.38 -4.54 -2.04
N GLU A 173 12.82 -5.28 -1.11
CA GLU A 173 11.57 -6.04 -1.30
C GLU A 173 10.28 -5.22 -1.15
N SER A 174 10.39 -3.92 -0.79
CA SER A 174 9.24 -3.02 -0.62
C SER A 174 9.68 -1.56 -0.68
N CYS A 175 8.73 -0.62 -0.89
CA CYS A 175 8.99 0.82 -0.83
C CYS A 175 9.51 1.26 0.54
N GLU A 176 8.96 0.70 1.62
CA GLU A 176 9.39 0.97 2.99
C GLU A 176 10.86 0.56 3.20
N LYS A 177 11.24 -0.65 2.76
CA LYS A 177 12.62 -1.12 2.83
C LYS A 177 13.56 -0.26 1.98
N THR A 178 13.11 0.18 0.80
CA THR A 178 13.89 1.07 -0.07
C THR A 178 14.18 2.40 0.65
N ALA A 179 13.19 3.04 1.24
CA ALA A 179 13.37 4.27 2.02
C ALA A 179 14.30 4.03 3.23
N SER A 180 14.13 2.90 3.93
CA SER A 180 14.95 2.55 5.09
C SER A 180 16.44 2.39 4.77
N LEU A 181 16.81 1.92 3.57
CA LEU A 181 18.22 1.79 3.17
C LEU A 181 18.97 3.14 3.19
N VAL A 182 18.31 4.22 2.77
CA VAL A 182 18.88 5.58 2.83
C VAL A 182 18.79 6.14 4.24
N ALA A 183 17.65 6.01 4.91
CA ALA A 183 17.46 6.53 6.26
C ALA A 183 18.47 5.96 7.26
N LEU A 184 18.79 4.68 7.13
CA LEU A 184 19.77 3.98 7.98
C LEU A 184 21.22 4.11 7.45
N ARG A 185 21.44 4.90 6.39
CA ARG A 185 22.75 5.12 5.76
C ARG A 185 23.44 3.85 5.28
N ALA A 186 22.64 2.82 4.92
CA ALA A 186 23.18 1.59 4.33
C ALA A 186 23.63 1.82 2.87
N VAL A 187 23.02 2.80 2.19
CA VAL A 187 23.41 3.26 0.85
C VAL A 187 23.40 4.79 0.81
N ASP A 188 24.07 5.37 -0.18
CA ASP A 188 24.11 6.83 -0.38
C ASP A 188 22.84 7.35 -1.05
N ALA A 189 22.26 6.55 -1.95
CA ALA A 189 21.06 6.92 -2.70
C ALA A 189 20.18 5.72 -3.04
N VAL A 190 18.91 6.02 -3.31
CA VAL A 190 17.97 5.14 -3.99
C VAL A 190 17.19 5.92 -5.05
N ILE A 191 16.69 5.25 -6.09
CA ILE A 191 15.60 5.77 -6.91
C ILE A 191 14.31 5.34 -6.21
N GLY A 192 13.56 6.32 -5.70
CA GLY A 192 12.41 6.12 -4.84
C GLY A 192 11.24 7.03 -5.24
N TRP A 193 10.32 7.23 -4.33
CA TRP A 193 9.25 8.19 -4.47
C TRP A 193 9.59 9.50 -3.76
N ARG A 194 9.14 10.64 -4.30
CA ARG A 194 9.26 11.96 -3.68
C ARG A 194 8.86 11.98 -2.20
N VAL A 195 7.85 11.20 -1.84
CA VAL A 195 7.31 11.19 -0.48
C VAL A 195 8.23 10.56 0.56
N PHE A 196 9.26 9.80 0.18
CA PHE A 196 10.15 9.12 1.15
C PHE A 196 10.83 10.08 2.12
N GLN A 197 11.16 11.30 1.68
CA GLN A 197 11.72 12.31 2.59
C GLN A 197 10.75 12.73 3.69
N TYR A 198 9.45 12.65 3.46
CA TYR A 198 8.44 13.03 4.46
C TYR A 198 8.13 11.90 5.44
N TRP A 199 8.51 10.65 5.09
CA TRP A 199 8.45 9.54 6.03
C TRP A 199 9.58 9.60 7.07
N ASN A 200 10.74 10.14 6.66
CA ASN A 200 11.96 10.24 7.47
C ASN A 200 12.64 11.61 7.21
N PRO A 201 12.04 12.72 7.64
CA PRO A 201 12.47 14.06 7.24
C PRO A 201 13.84 14.46 7.78
N ASP A 202 14.29 13.85 8.87
CA ASP A 202 15.58 14.10 9.48
C ASP A 202 16.71 13.25 8.85
N GLU A 203 16.36 12.20 8.07
CA GLU A 203 17.31 11.23 7.55
C GLU A 203 17.39 11.23 6.01
N ILE A 204 16.31 11.61 5.32
CA ILE A 204 16.19 11.57 3.86
C ILE A 204 16.01 12.96 3.28
N GLU A 205 16.68 13.19 2.15
CA GLU A 205 16.49 14.36 1.28
C GLU A 205 16.18 13.88 -0.14
N THR A 206 15.34 14.65 -0.86
CA THR A 206 14.95 14.31 -2.23
C THR A 206 15.66 15.22 -3.22
N VAL A 207 16.32 14.61 -4.21
CA VAL A 207 16.80 15.26 -5.42
C VAL A 207 15.76 14.97 -6.52
N TYR A 208 15.10 16.03 -6.97
CA TYR A 208 14.07 15.92 -8.00
C TYR A 208 14.70 15.68 -9.36
N LEU A 209 14.09 14.79 -10.13
CA LEU A 209 14.44 14.59 -11.52
C LEU A 209 13.89 15.75 -12.37
N PRO A 210 14.61 16.17 -13.42
CA PRO A 210 14.03 17.04 -14.45
C PRO A 210 12.76 16.41 -15.03
N PRO A 211 11.73 17.21 -15.37
CA PRO A 211 10.44 16.68 -15.87
C PRO A 211 10.58 15.70 -17.04
N GLU A 212 11.51 15.98 -17.96
CA GLU A 212 11.79 15.14 -19.13
C GLU A 212 12.42 13.77 -18.80
N GLN A 213 12.94 13.59 -17.59
CA GLN A 213 13.47 12.33 -17.09
C GLN A 213 12.42 11.52 -16.32
N ILE A 214 11.22 12.04 -16.15
CA ILE A 214 10.09 11.36 -15.53
C ILE A 214 9.17 10.81 -16.63
N PRO A 215 9.29 9.54 -17.01
CA PRO A 215 8.50 8.99 -18.13
C PRO A 215 7.04 8.81 -17.76
N ARG A 216 6.78 8.50 -16.49
CA ARG A 216 5.43 8.27 -15.98
C ARG A 216 5.25 8.85 -14.57
N ILE A 217 4.08 9.44 -14.36
CA ILE A 217 3.54 9.75 -13.03
C ILE A 217 2.88 8.46 -12.52
N GLY A 218 3.31 7.96 -11.37
CA GLY A 218 2.62 6.85 -10.72
C GLY A 218 1.28 7.29 -10.13
N TYR A 219 0.27 6.43 -10.18
CA TYR A 219 -0.88 6.55 -9.30
C TYR A 219 -1.10 5.25 -8.53
N VAL A 220 -1.70 5.37 -7.37
CA VAL A 220 -1.95 4.27 -6.45
C VAL A 220 -3.43 3.91 -6.52
N PRO A 221 -3.77 2.82 -7.22
CA PRO A 221 -5.14 2.33 -7.32
C PRO A 221 -5.52 1.46 -6.13
N ILE A 222 -6.81 1.41 -5.83
CA ILE A 222 -7.41 0.51 -4.84
C ILE A 222 -8.63 -0.17 -5.48
N ALA A 223 -8.82 -1.48 -5.24
CA ALA A 223 -9.97 -2.23 -5.76
C ALA A 223 -10.38 -3.35 -4.82
N ILE A 224 -11.64 -3.77 -4.92
CA ILE A 224 -12.20 -4.90 -4.21
C ILE A 224 -11.64 -6.19 -4.81
N SER A 225 -11.15 -7.09 -3.96
CA SER A 225 -10.77 -8.45 -4.35
C SER A 225 -12.00 -9.28 -4.71
N LYS A 226 -11.91 -10.09 -5.76
CA LYS A 226 -12.97 -11.09 -6.07
C LYS A 226 -13.15 -12.14 -4.99
N SER A 227 -12.16 -12.31 -4.12
CA SER A 227 -12.22 -13.22 -2.97
C SER A 227 -13.01 -12.65 -1.80
N SER A 228 -13.35 -11.35 -1.83
CA SER A 228 -14.01 -10.67 -0.72
C SER A 228 -15.33 -11.35 -0.33
N LYS A 229 -15.49 -11.54 0.96
CA LYS A 229 -16.76 -12.00 1.57
C LYS A 229 -17.60 -10.83 2.07
N GLN A 230 -17.06 -9.62 2.01
CA GLN A 230 -17.66 -8.39 2.54
C GLN A 230 -17.54 -7.23 1.53
N PRO A 231 -17.95 -7.41 0.24
CA PRO A 231 -17.70 -6.41 -0.79
C PRO A 231 -18.34 -5.04 -0.49
N ALA A 232 -19.47 -5.00 0.22
CA ALA A 232 -20.09 -3.75 0.62
C ALA A 232 -19.26 -2.98 1.65
N LEU A 233 -18.65 -3.67 2.61
CA LEU A 233 -17.75 -3.05 3.59
C LEU A 233 -16.42 -2.65 2.95
N ALA A 234 -15.91 -3.47 2.02
CA ALA A 234 -14.74 -3.11 1.22
C ALA A 234 -14.98 -1.84 0.39
N GLN A 235 -16.15 -1.71 -0.24
CA GLN A 235 -16.54 -0.49 -0.94
C GLN A 235 -16.60 0.72 -0.01
N GLN A 236 -17.15 0.54 1.19
CA GLN A 236 -17.21 1.61 2.19
C GLN A 236 -15.81 2.09 2.61
N PHE A 237 -14.84 1.19 2.73
CA PHE A 237 -13.44 1.58 2.98
C PHE A 237 -12.84 2.34 1.80
N ILE A 238 -13.07 1.88 0.57
CA ILE A 238 -12.61 2.57 -0.65
C ILE A 238 -13.19 3.98 -0.72
N ASP A 239 -14.51 4.12 -0.52
CA ASP A 239 -15.20 5.40 -0.53
C ASP A 239 -14.66 6.35 0.56
N PHE A 240 -14.35 5.81 1.74
CA PHE A 240 -13.74 6.58 2.83
C PHE A 240 -12.31 7.02 2.48
N ALA A 241 -11.46 6.10 2.00
CA ALA A 241 -10.07 6.41 1.64
C ALA A 241 -9.97 7.45 0.51
N THR A 242 -10.97 7.51 -0.38
CA THR A 242 -11.05 8.46 -1.50
C THR A 242 -11.94 9.66 -1.24
N SER A 243 -12.55 9.78 -0.04
CA SER A 243 -13.30 10.97 0.39
C SER A 243 -12.39 12.16 0.68
N ASP A 244 -12.95 13.36 0.78
CA ASP A 244 -12.19 14.57 1.16
C ASP A 244 -11.42 14.38 2.47
N GLU A 245 -11.99 13.65 3.42
CA GLU A 245 -11.35 13.37 4.70
C GLU A 245 -10.18 12.39 4.58
N GLY A 246 -10.35 11.29 3.85
CA GLY A 246 -9.28 10.35 3.54
C GLY A 246 -8.16 11.02 2.75
N GLN A 247 -8.52 11.80 1.73
CA GLN A 247 -7.57 12.56 0.91
C GLN A 247 -6.80 13.59 1.74
N ALA A 248 -7.42 14.26 2.72
CA ALA A 248 -6.75 15.18 3.63
C ALA A 248 -5.65 14.48 4.46
N ILE A 249 -5.85 13.20 4.83
CA ILE A 249 -4.82 12.42 5.51
C ILE A 249 -3.64 12.14 4.57
N TYR A 250 -3.91 11.72 3.33
CA TYR A 250 -2.84 11.52 2.35
C TYR A 250 -2.08 12.82 2.06
N ALA A 251 -2.78 13.94 1.90
CA ALA A 251 -2.16 15.27 1.70
C ALA A 251 -1.28 15.68 2.90
N LYS A 252 -1.69 15.41 4.14
CA LYS A 252 -0.89 15.62 5.35
C LYS A 252 0.45 14.88 5.30
N TRP A 253 0.47 13.69 4.68
CA TRP A 253 1.66 12.90 4.43
C TRP A 253 2.39 13.29 3.14
N HIS A 254 2.03 14.43 2.55
CA HIS A 254 2.62 15.00 1.33
C HIS A 254 2.43 14.16 0.06
N TYR A 255 1.43 13.28 0.02
CA TYR A 255 1.01 12.68 -1.24
C TYR A 255 0.28 13.71 -2.09
N LEU A 256 0.37 13.56 -3.40
CA LEU A 256 -0.40 14.36 -4.36
C LEU A 256 -1.76 13.70 -4.53
N THR A 257 -2.82 14.45 -4.27
CA THR A 257 -4.19 13.91 -4.25
C THR A 257 -4.91 14.10 -5.56
N THR A 258 -4.37 14.97 -6.43
CA THR A 258 -4.93 15.23 -7.75
C THR A 258 -3.89 15.02 -8.86
N GLU A 259 -4.35 14.69 -10.07
CA GLU A 259 -3.49 14.61 -11.24
C GLU A 259 -2.88 15.97 -11.59
N GLU A 260 -3.60 17.07 -11.36
CA GLU A 260 -3.12 18.42 -11.60
C GLU A 260 -1.87 18.74 -10.77
N GLU A 261 -1.90 18.45 -9.46
CA GLU A 261 -0.73 18.57 -8.59
C GLU A 261 0.45 17.73 -9.07
N ALA A 262 0.19 16.51 -9.54
CA ALA A 262 1.24 15.63 -10.03
C ALA A 262 1.87 16.14 -11.34
N ARG A 263 1.07 16.70 -12.23
CA ARG A 263 1.53 17.29 -13.50
C ARG A 263 2.40 18.55 -13.32
N GLU A 264 2.37 19.21 -12.16
CA GLU A 264 3.32 20.29 -11.87
C GLU A 264 4.78 19.79 -11.88
N PHE A 265 5.02 18.52 -11.56
CA PHE A 265 6.35 17.89 -11.55
C PHE A 265 6.76 17.32 -12.90
N ALA A 266 5.83 16.85 -13.70
CA ALA A 266 6.10 16.21 -14.98
C ALA A 266 4.91 16.41 -15.95
N PRO A 267 4.77 17.61 -16.55
CA PRO A 267 3.61 17.99 -17.36
C PRO A 267 3.34 17.06 -18.54
N GLU A 268 4.39 16.56 -19.17
CA GLU A 268 4.33 15.74 -20.39
C GLU A 268 4.36 14.22 -20.12
N ALA A 269 4.53 13.82 -18.84
CA ALA A 269 4.61 12.43 -18.48
C ALA A 269 3.26 11.72 -18.64
N THR A 270 3.29 10.46 -19.00
CA THR A 270 2.10 9.61 -18.98
C THR A 270 1.65 9.39 -17.53
N VAL A 271 0.35 9.49 -17.26
CA VAL A 271 -0.19 9.14 -15.93
C VAL A 271 -0.55 7.66 -15.92
N GLY A 272 0.07 6.92 -15.01
CA GLY A 272 -0.09 5.47 -14.95
C GLY A 272 0.43 4.74 -16.18
N GLY A 273 -0.38 3.84 -16.70
CA GLY A 273 0.02 2.94 -17.79
C GLY A 273 0.87 1.78 -17.26
N GLU A 274 1.37 1.01 -18.20
CA GLU A 274 2.19 -0.17 -17.92
C GLU A 274 3.54 -0.03 -18.62
N TRP A 275 4.55 -0.60 -18.01
CA TRP A 275 5.87 -0.75 -18.60
C TRP A 275 6.39 -2.15 -18.33
N GLU A 276 6.79 -2.82 -19.40
CA GLU A 276 7.33 -4.16 -19.31
C GLU A 276 8.82 -4.11 -18.98
N LEU A 277 9.20 -4.79 -17.91
CA LEU A 277 10.60 -4.94 -17.54
C LEU A 277 11.31 -5.80 -18.59
N PRO A 278 12.41 -5.32 -19.22
CA PRO A 278 13.15 -6.11 -20.19
C PRO A 278 13.64 -7.43 -19.60
N GLU A 279 13.60 -8.50 -20.42
CA GLU A 279 14.10 -9.82 -20.00
C GLU A 279 15.56 -9.74 -19.57
N GLY A 280 15.87 -10.38 -18.45
CA GLY A 280 17.24 -10.38 -17.89
C GLY A 280 17.67 -9.02 -17.35
N TRP A 281 16.74 -8.13 -17.01
CA TRP A 281 17.08 -6.83 -16.41
C TRP A 281 17.74 -6.99 -15.04
N ARG A 282 17.43 -8.04 -14.32
CA ARG A 282 18.02 -8.39 -13.01
C ARG A 282 19.09 -9.48 -13.13
#